data_48de761499b66bb913ec15917ab9e0a0
#
_entry.id   48de761499b66bb913ec15917ab9e0a0
#
_cell.length_a   1.000
_cell.length_b   1.000
_cell.length_c   1.000
_cell.angle_alpha   90.00
_cell.angle_beta   90.00
_cell.angle_gamma   90.00
#
_symmetry.space_group_name_H-M   'P 1'
#
loop_
_entity.id
_entity.type
_entity.pdbx_description
1 polymer ?
#
loop_
_entity_poly.entity_id
_entity_poly.type
_entity_poly.pdbx_seq_one_letter_code
_entity_poly.pdbx_strand_id
1 'polypeptide(L)'
;IALAAGDVSATDTVMLAPIPSNAAIVTIKLFNDDLDSGTTNTCDVGVYSESNGTFTALDDDAYASAITDLRAAVGGVGTDVTYEARNINTTGQRVWEDAGQTSDPGGYLFIGLLFDAAGDTAGDLSFVIEYVVN
;
A
#
# COMPACT_ATOMS: atom_id res chain seq x y z
N ILE A 1 10.95 0.50 7.45
CA ILE A 1 11.33 1.56 6.51
C ILE A 1 11.41 2.85 7.31
N ALA A 2 12.60 3.47 7.39
CA ALA A 2 12.74 4.78 8.00
C ALA A 2 12.39 5.86 6.97
N LEU A 3 11.53 6.79 7.34
CA LEU A 3 11.08 7.90 6.52
C LEU A 3 11.51 9.22 7.16
N ALA A 4 12.16 10.08 6.40
CA ALA A 4 12.36 11.47 6.79
C ALA A 4 11.07 12.27 6.54
N ALA A 5 10.93 13.44 7.16
CA ALA A 5 9.75 14.29 6.95
C ALA A 5 9.56 14.69 5.46
N GLY A 6 10.65 14.76 4.70
CA GLY A 6 10.60 15.01 3.25
C GLY A 6 10.11 13.83 2.40
N ASP A 7 10.13 12.62 2.94
CA ASP A 7 9.71 11.39 2.23
C ASP A 7 8.19 11.13 2.36
N VAL A 8 7.50 11.94 3.13
CA VAL A 8 6.04 11.85 3.34
C VAL A 8 5.29 13.02 2.67
N SER A 9 5.87 13.58 1.64
CA SER A 9 5.25 14.65 0.85
C SER A 9 4.12 14.11 -0.04
N ALA A 10 3.18 14.97 -0.39
CA ALA A 10 2.11 14.60 -1.32
C ALA A 10 2.69 14.08 -2.64
N THR A 11 2.13 12.99 -3.16
CA THR A 11 2.55 12.22 -4.33
C THR A 11 3.79 11.34 -4.15
N ASP A 12 4.44 11.35 -2.98
CA ASP A 12 5.51 10.39 -2.71
C ASP A 12 4.94 8.97 -2.55
N THR A 13 5.71 7.99 -3.01
CA THR A 13 5.33 6.58 -2.93
C THR A 13 6.38 5.76 -2.20
N VAL A 14 5.93 4.80 -1.42
CA VAL A 14 6.77 3.82 -0.73
C VAL A 14 6.40 2.43 -1.22
N MET A 15 7.31 1.76 -1.93
CA MET A 15 7.08 0.36 -2.34
C MET A 15 7.31 -0.55 -1.14
N LEU A 16 6.28 -1.30 -0.78
CA LEU A 16 6.30 -2.20 0.37
C LEU A 16 6.94 -3.54 0.01
N ALA A 17 6.35 -4.27 -0.94
CA ALA A 17 6.85 -5.58 -1.34
C ALA A 17 6.50 -5.97 -2.77
N PRO A 18 7.38 -6.74 -3.47
CA PRO A 18 7.02 -7.45 -4.68
C PRO A 18 6.16 -8.68 -4.32
N ILE A 19 5.07 -8.86 -5.05
CA ILE A 19 4.15 -9.99 -4.89
C ILE A 19 3.99 -10.68 -6.25
N PRO A 20 4.00 -12.02 -6.34
CA PRO A 20 3.72 -12.69 -7.61
C PRO A 20 2.38 -12.23 -8.18
N SER A 21 2.34 -11.90 -9.47
CA SER A 21 1.13 -11.34 -10.10
C SER A 21 -0.10 -12.22 -9.92
N ASN A 22 0.08 -13.54 -9.93
CA ASN A 22 -0.96 -14.55 -9.77
C ASN A 22 -1.29 -14.89 -8.29
N ALA A 23 -0.69 -14.21 -7.32
CA ALA A 23 -1.01 -14.38 -5.91
C ALA A 23 -2.33 -13.67 -5.56
N ALA A 24 -3.04 -14.20 -4.57
CA ALA A 24 -4.20 -13.54 -3.96
C ALA A 24 -3.81 -12.99 -2.59
N ILE A 25 -4.03 -11.71 -2.36
CA ILE A 25 -3.76 -11.07 -1.08
C ILE A 25 -4.78 -11.54 -0.02
N VAL A 26 -4.28 -11.97 1.12
CA VAL A 26 -5.06 -12.35 2.30
C VAL A 26 -5.15 -11.18 3.26
N THR A 27 -4.01 -10.55 3.55
CA THR A 27 -3.94 -9.45 4.52
C THR A 27 -2.82 -8.48 4.15
N ILE A 28 -3.07 -7.18 4.35
CA ILE A 28 -2.07 -6.11 4.36
C ILE A 28 -2.24 -5.37 5.67
N LYS A 29 -1.21 -5.41 6.53
CA LYS A 29 -1.18 -4.67 7.80
C LYS A 29 -0.05 -3.66 7.81
N LEU A 30 -0.36 -2.47 8.30
CA LEU A 30 0.61 -1.40 8.52
C LEU A 30 0.86 -1.20 9.99
N PHE A 31 2.12 -0.86 10.32
CA PHE A 31 2.60 -0.45 11.63
C PHE A 31 3.43 0.81 11.42
N ASN A 32 3.16 1.86 12.13
CA ASN A 32 3.80 3.14 11.86
C ASN A 32 3.98 3.99 13.12
N ASP A 33 5.00 4.81 13.09
CA ASP A 33 5.07 5.98 13.96
C ASP A 33 4.02 7.01 13.52
N ASP A 34 3.84 8.05 14.32
CA ASP A 34 3.05 9.21 13.92
C ASP A 34 3.81 9.97 12.81
N LEU A 35 3.29 9.95 11.59
CA LEU A 35 3.89 10.59 10.42
C LEU A 35 3.26 11.95 10.07
N ASP A 36 2.32 12.42 10.89
CA ASP A 36 1.65 13.71 10.68
C ASP A 36 1.26 14.32 12.02
N SER A 37 1.95 15.38 12.44
CA SER A 37 1.66 16.11 13.68
C SER A 37 0.27 16.78 13.70
N GLY A 38 -0.42 16.77 12.57
CA GLY A 38 -1.73 17.38 12.37
C GLY A 38 -2.81 16.36 11.99
N THR A 39 -3.61 16.73 11.02
CA THR A 39 -4.73 15.93 10.50
C THR A 39 -4.82 15.97 8.97
N THR A 40 -3.71 16.26 8.32
CA THR A 40 -3.68 16.48 6.86
C THR A 40 -3.40 15.20 6.08
N ASN A 41 -2.51 14.34 6.59
CA ASN A 41 -2.06 13.16 5.88
C ASN A 41 -3.22 12.24 5.49
N THR A 42 -3.21 11.80 4.23
CA THR A 42 -3.99 10.67 3.72
C THR A 42 -3.10 9.80 2.86
N CYS A 43 -3.39 8.50 2.85
CA CYS A 43 -2.62 7.52 2.09
C CYS A 43 -3.53 6.57 1.34
N ASP A 44 -3.04 6.12 0.19
CA ASP A 44 -3.63 5.06 -0.59
C ASP A 44 -2.72 3.82 -0.56
N VAL A 45 -3.29 2.64 -0.67
CA VAL A 45 -2.55 1.38 -0.80
C VAL A 45 -3.03 0.64 -2.03
N GLY A 46 -2.13 0.41 -2.96
CA GLY A 46 -2.49 -0.17 -4.24
C GLY A 46 -1.39 -0.95 -4.92
N VAL A 47 -1.56 -1.15 -6.21
CA VAL A 47 -0.73 -2.03 -7.04
C VAL A 47 0.04 -1.24 -8.09
N TYR A 48 1.32 -1.55 -8.21
CA TYR A 48 2.27 -0.91 -9.12
C TYR A 48 2.98 -1.95 -9.98
N SER A 49 3.29 -1.57 -11.21
CA SER A 49 4.25 -2.28 -12.06
C SER A 49 5.64 -1.67 -11.92
N GLU A 50 6.66 -2.44 -12.24
CA GLU A 50 8.06 -1.96 -12.28
C GLU A 50 8.64 -2.24 -13.67
N SER A 51 9.33 -1.26 -14.21
CA SER A 51 10.10 -1.40 -15.44
C SER A 51 11.38 -0.56 -15.36
N ASN A 52 12.54 -1.21 -15.44
CA ASN A 52 13.84 -0.57 -15.41
C ASN A 52 14.05 0.38 -14.21
N GLY A 53 13.57 -0.01 -13.04
CA GLY A 53 13.67 0.78 -11.80
C GLY A 53 12.61 1.87 -11.66
N THR A 54 11.67 1.96 -12.61
CA THR A 54 10.56 2.92 -12.56
C THR A 54 9.29 2.20 -12.16
N PHE A 55 8.62 2.69 -11.11
CA PHE A 55 7.32 2.20 -10.67
C PHE A 55 6.19 3.02 -11.28
N THR A 56 5.17 2.34 -11.77
CA THR A 56 3.98 2.95 -12.37
C THR A 56 2.74 2.39 -11.69
N ALA A 57 1.87 3.26 -11.20
CA ALA A 57 0.60 2.84 -10.63
C ALA A 57 -0.26 2.14 -11.69
N LEU A 58 -0.78 0.97 -11.36
CA LEU A 58 -1.83 0.29 -12.11
C LEU A 58 -3.19 0.59 -11.50
N ASP A 59 -3.26 0.57 -10.17
CA ASP A 59 -4.40 0.95 -9.35
C ASP A 59 -3.83 1.33 -7.97
N ASP A 60 -3.67 2.62 -7.70
CA ASP A 60 -2.95 3.12 -6.52
C ASP A 60 -3.78 3.05 -5.24
N ASP A 61 -5.09 2.85 -5.34
CA ASP A 61 -6.01 2.72 -4.22
C ASP A 61 -6.78 1.38 -4.19
N ALA A 62 -6.26 0.36 -4.85
CA ALA A 62 -6.90 -0.97 -4.99
C ALA A 62 -7.32 -1.60 -3.65
N TYR A 63 -6.58 -1.36 -2.57
CA TYR A 63 -6.81 -1.93 -1.24
C TYR A 63 -7.33 -0.90 -0.24
N ALA A 64 -6.77 0.29 -0.25
CA ALA A 64 -7.15 1.37 0.67
C ALA A 64 -7.07 2.73 -0.03
N SER A 65 -8.05 3.59 0.23
CA SER A 65 -8.16 4.92 -0.37
C SER A 65 -8.36 5.98 0.71
N ALA A 66 -7.53 7.00 0.70
CA ALA A 66 -7.57 8.15 1.61
C ALA A 66 -7.62 7.76 3.10
N ILE A 67 -6.88 6.71 3.49
CA ILE A 67 -6.81 6.31 4.90
C ILE A 67 -6.03 7.32 5.73
N THR A 68 -6.38 7.43 7.00
CA THR A 68 -5.81 8.42 7.94
C THR A 68 -4.98 7.78 9.06
N ASP A 69 -4.69 6.49 8.93
CA ASP A 69 -4.06 5.68 9.97
C ASP A 69 -2.64 6.14 10.32
N LEU A 70 -1.93 6.79 9.39
CA LEU A 70 -0.58 7.26 9.61
C LEU A 70 -0.50 8.58 10.41
N ARG A 71 -1.65 9.16 10.80
CA ARG A 71 -1.73 10.37 11.67
C ARG A 71 -1.52 10.08 13.15
N ALA A 72 -1.29 8.83 13.51
CA ALA A 72 -1.00 8.42 14.88
C ALA A 72 -0.15 7.15 14.86
N ALA A 73 0.67 6.96 15.88
CA ALA A 73 1.47 5.75 16.00
C ALA A 73 0.60 4.51 16.15
N VAL A 74 0.85 3.50 15.34
CA VAL A 74 0.17 2.20 15.35
C VAL A 74 1.19 1.09 15.53
N GLY A 75 1.07 0.39 16.65
CA GLY A 75 1.85 -0.81 16.96
C GLY A 75 0.93 -2.01 17.23
N GLY A 76 1.42 -2.95 18.05
CA GLY A 76 0.63 -4.10 18.48
C GLY A 76 0.24 -5.01 17.32
N VAL A 77 -1.06 -5.06 16.99
CA VAL A 77 -1.59 -5.90 15.91
C VAL A 77 -1.56 -5.22 14.52
N GLY A 78 -1.18 -3.95 14.47
CA GLY A 78 -1.20 -3.14 13.24
C GLY A 78 -2.61 -2.74 12.79
N THR A 79 -2.68 -1.95 11.72
CA THR A 79 -3.94 -1.61 11.04
C THR A 79 -4.08 -2.49 9.81
N ASP A 80 -5.19 -3.20 9.69
CA ASP A 80 -5.54 -3.97 8.50
C ASP A 80 -6.15 -3.04 7.45
N VAL A 81 -5.46 -2.89 6.32
CA VAL A 81 -5.87 -2.00 5.23
C VAL A 81 -6.32 -2.77 3.98
N THR A 82 -6.51 -4.08 4.09
CA THR A 82 -6.78 -4.96 2.95
C THR A 82 -8.10 -4.64 2.26
N TYR A 83 -9.11 -4.21 3.00
CA TYR A 83 -10.48 -4.02 2.53
C TYR A 83 -11.03 -2.62 2.80
N GLU A 84 -10.18 -1.63 2.98
CA GLU A 84 -10.62 -0.24 3.17
C GLU A 84 -11.30 0.33 1.90
N ALA A 85 -10.78 -0.04 0.71
CA ALA A 85 -11.39 0.29 -0.58
C ALA A 85 -11.86 -0.96 -1.34
N ARG A 86 -11.15 -2.08 -1.16
CA ARG A 86 -11.42 -3.33 -1.86
C ARG A 86 -12.79 -3.91 -1.50
N ASN A 87 -13.56 -4.33 -2.51
CA ASN A 87 -14.84 -4.98 -2.29
C ASN A 87 -14.64 -6.39 -1.70
N ILE A 88 -15.33 -6.71 -0.60
CA ILE A 88 -15.24 -8.03 0.04
C ILE A 88 -15.69 -9.19 -0.87
N ASN A 89 -16.50 -8.93 -1.88
CA ASN A 89 -16.91 -9.93 -2.86
C ASN A 89 -15.78 -10.32 -3.83
N THR A 90 -14.68 -9.57 -3.84
CA THR A 90 -13.48 -9.84 -4.67
C THR A 90 -12.41 -10.61 -3.90
N THR A 91 -12.75 -11.13 -2.72
CA THR A 91 -11.84 -11.99 -1.95
C THR A 91 -11.36 -13.17 -2.80
N GLY A 92 -10.03 -13.34 -2.85
CA GLY A 92 -9.39 -14.39 -3.66
C GLY A 92 -9.08 -13.99 -5.09
N GLN A 93 -9.44 -12.79 -5.52
CA GLN A 93 -8.88 -12.22 -6.76
C GLN A 93 -7.36 -12.12 -6.67
N ARG A 94 -6.72 -12.27 -7.81
CA ARG A 94 -5.26 -12.16 -7.92
C ARG A 94 -4.84 -10.70 -7.97
N VAL A 95 -3.60 -10.44 -7.61
CA VAL A 95 -3.06 -9.07 -7.59
C VAL A 95 -3.22 -8.38 -8.94
N TRP A 96 -3.03 -9.11 -10.05
CA TRP A 96 -3.24 -8.53 -11.38
C TRP A 96 -4.72 -8.18 -11.66
N GLU A 97 -5.67 -8.92 -11.08
CA GLU A 97 -7.11 -8.61 -11.19
C GLU A 97 -7.47 -7.41 -10.31
N ASP A 98 -6.91 -7.35 -9.07
CA ASP A 98 -7.06 -6.19 -8.18
C ASP A 98 -6.50 -4.91 -8.83
N ALA A 99 -5.45 -5.05 -9.65
CA ALA A 99 -4.86 -3.97 -10.44
C ALA A 99 -5.67 -3.59 -11.69
N GLY A 100 -6.87 -4.14 -11.88
CA GLY A 100 -7.74 -3.87 -13.02
C GLY A 100 -7.21 -4.36 -14.37
N GLN A 101 -6.24 -5.28 -14.37
CA GLN A 101 -5.68 -5.82 -15.61
C GLN A 101 -6.62 -6.84 -16.25
N THR A 102 -6.61 -6.94 -17.56
CA THR A 102 -7.45 -7.89 -18.33
C THR A 102 -6.80 -9.25 -18.51
N SER A 103 -5.51 -9.37 -18.21
CA SER A 103 -4.75 -10.62 -18.26
C SER A 103 -3.57 -10.54 -17.28
N ASP A 104 -3.11 -11.71 -16.83
CA ASP A 104 -1.95 -11.81 -15.97
C ASP A 104 -0.67 -11.38 -16.73
N PRO A 105 0.01 -10.32 -16.28
CA PRO A 105 1.27 -9.89 -16.89
C PRO A 105 2.44 -10.84 -16.59
N GLY A 106 2.26 -11.74 -15.63
CA GLY A 106 3.32 -12.61 -15.13
C GLY A 106 4.32 -11.86 -14.23
N GLY A 107 5.27 -12.63 -13.65
CA GLY A 107 6.30 -12.07 -12.79
C GLY A 107 5.75 -11.49 -11.49
N TYR A 108 6.20 -10.28 -11.15
CA TYR A 108 5.85 -9.61 -9.90
C TYR A 108 5.18 -8.28 -10.15
N LEU A 109 4.18 -7.97 -9.35
CA LEU A 109 3.63 -6.64 -9.14
C LEU A 109 4.03 -6.17 -7.74
N PHE A 110 3.96 -4.87 -7.47
CA PHE A 110 4.38 -4.30 -6.20
C PHE A 110 3.17 -3.76 -5.45
N ILE A 111 3.10 -4.04 -4.16
CA ILE A 111 2.20 -3.33 -3.27
C ILE A 111 2.92 -2.06 -2.83
N GLY A 112 2.30 -0.93 -3.05
CA GLY A 112 2.83 0.39 -2.71
C GLY A 112 1.85 1.21 -1.88
N LEU A 113 2.42 2.16 -1.14
CA LEU A 113 1.70 3.16 -0.39
C LEU A 113 1.98 4.52 -1.02
N LEU A 114 0.93 5.24 -1.38
CA LEU A 114 0.98 6.62 -1.90
C LEU A 114 0.56 7.59 -0.80
N PHE A 115 1.36 8.61 -0.54
CA PHE A 115 0.92 9.77 0.24
C PHE A 115 0.08 10.69 -0.66
N ASP A 116 -1.25 10.54 -0.59
CA ASP A 116 -2.18 11.39 -1.33
C ASP A 116 -2.16 12.83 -0.80
N ALA A 117 -2.13 12.99 0.53
CA ALA A 117 -1.84 14.25 1.18
C ALA A 117 -0.66 14.12 2.15
N ALA A 118 0.17 15.15 2.21
CA ALA A 118 1.43 15.12 2.95
C ALA A 118 1.27 14.88 4.45
N GLY A 119 2.19 14.10 5.01
CA GLY A 119 2.57 14.18 6.43
C GLY A 119 3.66 15.23 6.63
N ASP A 120 4.12 15.40 7.86
CA ASP A 120 5.14 16.38 8.21
C ASP A 120 6.18 15.90 9.23
N THR A 121 6.06 14.63 9.65
CA THR A 121 6.87 14.06 10.72
C THR A 121 7.67 12.86 10.22
N ALA A 122 8.94 12.80 10.59
CA ALA A 122 9.79 11.63 10.34
C ALA A 122 9.41 10.48 11.27
N GLY A 123 9.53 9.26 10.81
CA GLY A 123 9.25 8.07 11.60
C GLY A 123 9.45 6.79 10.83
N ASP A 124 9.13 5.67 11.47
CA ASP A 124 9.24 4.35 10.87
C ASP A 124 7.88 3.84 10.37
N LEU A 125 7.90 3.21 9.21
CA LEU A 125 6.81 2.44 8.63
C LEU A 125 7.22 0.98 8.50
N SER A 126 6.38 0.08 8.95
CA SER A 126 6.56 -1.36 8.82
C SER A 126 5.27 -2.00 8.32
N PHE A 127 5.36 -3.21 7.77
CA PHE A 127 4.20 -3.88 7.18
C PHE A 127 4.30 -5.40 7.26
N VAL A 128 3.16 -6.05 7.19
CA VAL A 128 3.03 -7.49 6.94
C VAL A 128 2.04 -7.70 5.80
N ILE A 129 2.46 -8.43 4.79
CA ILE A 129 1.60 -8.84 3.67
C ILE A 129 1.55 -10.37 3.64
N GLU A 130 0.35 -10.92 3.76
CA GLU A 130 0.09 -12.34 3.61
C GLU A 130 -0.65 -12.59 2.30
N TYR A 131 -0.20 -13.58 1.55
CA TYR A 131 -0.80 -13.94 0.27
C TYR A 131 -0.70 -15.45 0.03
N VAL A 132 -1.53 -15.95 -0.88
CA VAL A 132 -1.49 -17.34 -1.35
C VAL A 132 -1.23 -17.37 -2.85
N VAL A 133 -0.45 -18.35 -3.29
CA VAL A 133 -0.19 -18.62 -4.70
C VAL A 133 -0.77 -19.99 -5.03
N ASN A 134 -1.57 -20.04 -6.07
CA ASN A 134 -2.19 -21.27 -6.53
C ASN A 134 -1.47 -21.82 -7.77
#